data_6e0adeeeec1d33fd38ae4f433743e369
#
_entry.id   6e0adeeeec1d33fd38ae4f433743e369
#
_cell.length_a   1.000
_cell.length_b   1.000
_cell.length_c   1.000
_cell.angle_alpha   90.00
_cell.angle_beta   90.00
_cell.angle_gamma   90.00
#
_symmetry.space_group_name_H-M   'P 1'
#
loop_
_entity.id
_entity.type
_entity.pdbx_description
1 polymer ?
#
loop_
_entity_poly.entity_id
_entity_poly.type
_entity_poly.pdbx_seq_one_letter_code
_entity_poly.pdbx_strand_id
1 'polypeptide(L)'
;MNNGKNVLAVCDLEAAYACNFVEYVHRKNSMPFDIQAFTGLESLKAFAAKQKIEILLISDKAMCEEVKTLNIGQIVILSEGVHHPMLDCYPSVYKYQSSDAVIREVMNCYNAGEKLCFPNG
;
A
#
# COMPACT_ATOMS: atom_id res chain seq x y z
N MET A 1 10.41 -18.11 9.10
CA MET A 1 10.29 -17.19 10.01
C MET A 1 10.57 -15.82 9.55
N ASN A 2 9.93 -14.97 10.11
CA ASN A 2 10.05 -13.64 9.69
C ASN A 2 11.40 -13.12 10.07
N ASN A 3 12.10 -12.53 9.18
CA ASN A 3 13.42 -12.04 9.48
C ASN A 3 13.41 -10.59 9.89
N GLY A 4 12.28 -10.11 10.31
CA GLY A 4 12.19 -8.76 10.83
C GLY A 4 11.79 -7.69 9.86
N LYS A 5 11.60 -8.05 8.60
CA LYS A 5 11.16 -7.04 7.65
C LYS A 5 9.68 -6.79 7.78
N ASN A 6 9.31 -5.51 7.71
CA ASN A 6 7.91 -5.13 7.66
C ASN A 6 7.36 -5.39 6.28
N VAL A 7 6.05 -5.58 6.19
CA VAL A 7 5.40 -5.91 4.93
C VAL A 7 4.79 -4.67 4.30
N LEU A 8 5.07 -4.48 3.01
CA LEU A 8 4.38 -3.51 2.19
C LEU A 8 3.55 -4.30 1.20
N ALA A 9 2.24 -4.19 1.30
CA ALA A 9 1.33 -4.92 0.43
C ALA A 9 0.81 -4.01 -0.67
N VAL A 10 0.73 -4.54 -1.89
CA VAL A 10 0.16 -3.82 -3.01
C VAL A 10 -1.08 -4.58 -3.44
N CYS A 11 -2.23 -3.93 -3.36
CA CYS A 11 -3.49 -4.56 -3.72
C CYS A 11 -4.14 -3.80 -4.85
N ASP A 12 -4.19 -4.41 -6.03
CA ASP A 12 -4.78 -3.78 -7.20
C ASP A 12 -5.52 -4.85 -7.98
N LEU A 13 -6.73 -4.51 -8.42
CA LEU A 13 -7.54 -5.48 -9.15
C LEU A 13 -6.93 -5.85 -10.49
N GLU A 14 -6.03 -5.02 -11.00
CA GLU A 14 -5.28 -5.36 -12.22
C GLU A 14 -4.08 -6.19 -11.82
N ALA A 15 -4.17 -7.48 -12.00
CA ALA A 15 -3.10 -8.38 -11.59
C ALA A 15 -1.77 -8.02 -12.26
N ALA A 16 -1.81 -7.64 -13.53
CA ALA A 16 -0.59 -7.30 -14.24
C ALA A 16 0.12 -6.12 -13.58
N TYR A 17 -0.64 -5.11 -13.18
CA TYR A 17 -0.02 -3.96 -12.53
C TYR A 17 0.62 -4.34 -11.22
N ALA A 18 -0.11 -5.06 -10.39
CA ALA A 18 0.41 -5.42 -9.06
C ALA A 18 1.66 -6.28 -9.18
N CYS A 19 1.62 -7.27 -10.06
CA CYS A 19 2.75 -8.18 -10.19
C CYS A 19 3.97 -7.48 -10.80
N ASN A 20 3.76 -6.63 -11.80
CA ASN A 20 4.86 -5.91 -12.41
C ASN A 20 5.52 -4.95 -11.42
N PHE A 21 4.71 -4.29 -10.62
CA PHE A 21 5.25 -3.37 -9.63
C PHE A 21 6.10 -4.11 -8.61
N VAL A 22 5.58 -5.21 -8.08
CA VAL A 22 6.30 -5.97 -7.07
C VAL A 22 7.58 -6.56 -7.66
N GLU A 23 7.52 -7.05 -8.90
CA GLU A 23 8.69 -7.58 -9.55
C GLU A 23 9.76 -6.52 -9.73
N TYR A 24 9.34 -5.33 -10.13
CA TYR A 24 10.28 -4.23 -10.30
C TYR A 24 10.99 -3.90 -9.00
N VAL A 25 10.21 -3.82 -7.92
CA VAL A 25 10.78 -3.49 -6.62
C VAL A 25 11.74 -4.56 -6.16
N HIS A 26 11.40 -5.83 -6.39
CA HIS A 26 12.29 -6.93 -6.01
C HIS A 26 13.63 -6.85 -6.77
N ARG A 27 13.56 -6.49 -8.05
CA ARG A 27 14.80 -6.40 -8.83
C ARG A 27 15.68 -5.26 -8.35
N LYS A 28 15.07 -4.16 -7.95
CA LYS A 28 15.85 -3.02 -7.46
C LYS A 28 16.42 -3.31 -6.08
N ASN A 29 15.73 -4.14 -5.31
CA ASN A 29 16.19 -4.52 -3.99
C ASN A 29 16.57 -3.32 -3.14
N SER A 30 15.77 -2.24 -3.25
CA SER A 30 16.13 -1.00 -2.60
C SER A 30 15.20 -0.64 -1.44
N MET A 31 14.23 -1.48 -1.12
CA MET A 31 13.30 -1.14 -0.05
C MET A 31 13.52 -2.01 1.18
N PRO A 32 13.35 -1.42 2.35
CA PRO A 32 13.50 -2.17 3.59
C PRO A 32 12.24 -2.93 3.96
N PHE A 33 11.42 -3.27 2.97
CA PHE A 33 10.16 -3.95 3.19
C PHE A 33 10.10 -5.26 2.43
N ASP A 34 9.32 -6.19 2.96
CA ASP A 34 8.95 -7.39 2.24
C ASP A 34 7.72 -7.04 1.41
N ILE A 35 7.84 -7.07 0.09
CA ILE A 35 6.78 -6.62 -0.81
C ILE A 35 5.92 -7.79 -1.22
N GLN A 36 4.60 -7.67 -1.03
CA GLN A 36 3.65 -8.70 -1.39
C GLN A 36 2.57 -8.12 -2.29
N ALA A 37 2.16 -8.87 -3.31
CA ALA A 37 1.12 -8.43 -4.23
C ALA A 37 -0.18 -9.19 -3.97
N PHE A 38 -1.28 -8.45 -4.02
CA PHE A 38 -2.60 -9.04 -3.88
C PHE A 38 -3.49 -8.49 -4.98
N THR A 39 -4.34 -9.33 -5.54
CA THR A 39 -5.23 -8.92 -6.61
C THR A 39 -6.69 -8.99 -6.21
N GLY A 40 -6.96 -9.27 -4.95
CA GLY A 40 -8.31 -9.31 -4.47
C GLY A 40 -8.37 -9.16 -2.96
N LEU A 41 -9.54 -8.85 -2.47
CA LEU A 41 -9.73 -8.60 -1.05
C LEU A 41 -9.55 -9.87 -0.22
N GLU A 42 -9.98 -11.01 -0.75
CA GLU A 42 -9.94 -12.23 0.04
C GLU A 42 -8.51 -12.63 0.42
N SER A 43 -7.61 -12.58 -0.55
CA SER A 43 -6.22 -12.93 -0.26
C SER A 43 -5.58 -11.91 0.68
N LEU A 44 -5.94 -10.65 0.52
CA LEU A 44 -5.44 -9.61 1.41
C LEU A 44 -5.90 -9.84 2.84
N LYS A 45 -7.18 -10.17 3.01
CA LYS A 45 -7.71 -10.43 4.35
C LYS A 45 -7.03 -11.64 4.98
N ALA A 46 -6.83 -12.68 4.20
CA ALA A 46 -6.20 -13.88 4.73
C ALA A 46 -4.78 -13.60 5.21
N PHE A 47 -4.05 -12.81 4.45
CA PHE A 47 -2.70 -12.46 4.83
C PHE A 47 -2.68 -11.59 6.09
N ALA A 48 -3.55 -10.58 6.14
CA ALA A 48 -3.58 -9.66 7.26
C ALA A 48 -4.02 -10.35 8.55
N ALA A 49 -4.74 -11.46 8.43
CA ALA A 49 -5.14 -12.21 9.61
C ALA A 49 -3.96 -12.93 10.24
N LYS A 50 -2.91 -13.16 9.46
CA LYS A 50 -1.76 -13.90 9.95
C LYS A 50 -0.61 -13.02 10.37
N GLN A 51 -0.46 -11.86 9.73
CA GLN A 51 0.60 -10.96 10.14
C GLN A 51 0.26 -9.54 9.74
N LYS A 52 0.86 -8.60 10.45
CA LYS A 52 0.58 -7.20 10.23
C LYS A 52 1.14 -6.74 8.89
N ILE A 53 0.39 -5.86 8.24
CA ILE A 53 0.85 -5.17 7.04
C ILE A 53 1.25 -3.77 7.49
N GLU A 54 2.50 -3.40 7.28
CA GLU A 54 2.96 -2.10 7.73
C GLU A 54 2.39 -0.98 6.85
N ILE A 55 2.43 -1.19 5.53
CA ILE A 55 1.88 -0.22 4.58
C ILE A 55 1.05 -0.99 3.58
N LEU A 56 -0.17 -0.53 3.34
CA LEU A 56 -1.00 -1.09 2.29
C LEU A 56 -1.17 -0.05 1.20
N LEU A 57 -0.70 -0.37 0.00
CA LEU A 57 -0.90 0.46 -1.18
C LEU A 57 -2.03 -0.19 -1.95
N ILE A 58 -3.21 0.42 -1.91
CA ILE A 58 -4.41 -0.21 -2.43
C ILE A 58 -5.12 0.67 -3.44
N SER A 59 -5.51 0.06 -4.56
CA SER A 59 -6.25 0.75 -5.61
C SER A 59 -7.51 1.40 -5.04
N ASP A 60 -7.84 2.59 -5.54
CA ASP A 60 -9.06 3.26 -5.10
C ASP A 60 -10.29 2.43 -5.42
N LYS A 61 -10.21 1.56 -6.43
CA LYS A 61 -11.33 0.70 -6.78
C LYS A 61 -11.46 -0.52 -5.88
N ALA A 62 -10.38 -0.88 -5.20
CA ALA A 62 -10.40 -2.04 -4.31
C ALA A 62 -10.67 -1.66 -2.87
N MET A 63 -10.53 -0.39 -2.54
CA MET A 63 -10.70 0.05 -1.17
C MET A 63 -12.16 -0.08 -0.72
N CYS A 64 -12.36 -0.59 0.48
CA CYS A 64 -13.70 -0.74 1.02
C CYS A 64 -13.63 -0.73 2.54
N GLU A 65 -14.82 -0.75 3.17
CA GLU A 65 -14.87 -0.65 4.62
C GLU A 65 -14.16 -1.80 5.32
N GLU A 66 -14.20 -2.99 4.72
CA GLU A 66 -13.56 -4.14 5.35
C GLU A 66 -12.07 -3.95 5.52
N VAL A 67 -11.45 -3.22 4.61
CA VAL A 67 -10.02 -2.98 4.71
C VAL A 67 -9.66 -2.25 5.98
N LYS A 68 -10.56 -1.39 6.44
CA LYS A 68 -10.30 -0.59 7.64
C LYS A 68 -10.22 -1.43 8.90
N THR A 69 -10.73 -2.65 8.85
CA THR A 69 -10.73 -3.52 10.02
C THR A 69 -9.53 -4.44 10.08
N LEU A 70 -8.68 -4.40 9.05
CA LEU A 70 -7.54 -5.29 8.99
C LEU A 70 -6.36 -4.74 9.77
N ASN A 71 -5.41 -5.61 10.08
CA ASN A 71 -4.24 -5.23 10.85
C ASN A 71 -3.23 -4.54 9.93
N ILE A 72 -3.45 -3.26 9.67
CA ILE A 72 -2.65 -2.48 8.74
C ILE A 72 -2.16 -1.21 9.43
N GLY A 73 -0.88 -0.93 9.29
CA GLY A 73 -0.31 0.24 9.94
C GLY A 73 -0.67 1.53 9.23
N GLN A 74 -0.58 1.55 7.91
CA GLN A 74 -0.92 2.74 7.15
C GLN A 74 -1.49 2.36 5.80
N ILE A 75 -2.52 3.07 5.36
CA ILE A 75 -3.16 2.85 4.08
C ILE A 75 -2.82 4.00 3.16
N VAL A 76 -2.34 3.70 1.96
CA VAL A 76 -2.06 4.68 0.92
C VAL A 76 -2.88 4.28 -0.29
N ILE A 77 -3.63 5.21 -0.84
CA ILE A 77 -4.52 4.92 -1.97
C ILE A 77 -3.72 5.04 -3.27
N LEU A 78 -3.84 4.03 -4.11
CA LEU A 78 -3.21 4.03 -5.44
C LEU A 78 -4.26 4.54 -6.41
N SER A 79 -4.13 5.79 -6.81
CA SER A 79 -5.19 6.51 -7.50
C SER A 79 -5.02 6.50 -9.01
N GLU A 80 -6.13 6.38 -9.73
CA GLU A 80 -6.10 6.48 -11.18
C GLU A 80 -6.37 7.92 -11.65
N GLY A 81 -6.37 8.86 -10.72
CA GLY A 81 -6.56 10.25 -11.08
C GLY A 81 -7.94 10.79 -10.81
N VAL A 82 -8.85 9.93 -10.35
CA VAL A 82 -10.21 10.36 -10.04
C VAL A 82 -10.29 10.68 -8.56
N HIS A 83 -10.89 11.81 -8.24
CA HIS A 83 -11.01 12.21 -6.85
C HIS A 83 -12.19 11.49 -6.20
N HIS A 84 -11.93 10.85 -5.09
CA HIS A 84 -12.96 10.16 -4.31
C HIS A 84 -13.03 10.81 -2.94
N PRO A 85 -14.02 11.67 -2.70
CA PRO A 85 -14.08 12.39 -1.41
C PRO A 85 -14.05 11.48 -0.20
N MET A 86 -14.61 10.28 -0.34
CA MET A 86 -14.64 9.36 0.79
C MET A 86 -13.25 8.83 1.16
N LEU A 87 -12.28 9.02 0.29
CA LEU A 87 -10.93 8.56 0.53
C LEU A 87 -9.97 9.69 0.88
N ASP A 88 -10.49 10.89 1.09
CA ASP A 88 -9.63 12.05 1.36
C ASP A 88 -8.85 11.93 2.66
N CYS A 89 -9.28 11.08 3.57
CA CYS A 89 -8.57 10.92 4.82
C CYS A 89 -7.29 10.08 4.66
N TYR A 90 -7.06 9.51 3.48
CA TYR A 90 -5.87 8.74 3.24
C TYR A 90 -4.96 9.45 2.26
N PRO A 91 -3.63 9.33 2.40
CA PRO A 91 -2.75 9.83 1.37
C PRO A 91 -2.95 9.03 0.10
N SER A 92 -2.72 9.64 -1.04
CA SER A 92 -2.86 8.94 -2.31
C SER A 92 -1.65 9.17 -3.19
N VAL A 93 -1.40 8.21 -4.07
CA VAL A 93 -0.29 8.24 -5.01
C VAL A 93 -0.86 7.91 -6.37
N TYR A 94 -0.48 8.71 -7.37
CA TYR A 94 -0.96 8.48 -8.72
C TYR A 94 -0.32 7.22 -9.29
N LYS A 95 -1.16 6.33 -9.82
CA LYS A 95 -0.71 5.00 -10.22
C LYS A 95 -0.01 4.99 -11.58
N TYR A 96 -0.34 5.92 -12.47
CA TYR A 96 0.19 5.89 -13.83
C TYR A 96 1.44 6.74 -13.95
N GLN A 97 2.45 6.36 -13.19
CA GLN A 97 3.77 6.98 -13.26
C GLN A 97 4.77 5.86 -13.04
N SER A 98 6.04 6.16 -13.12
CA SER A 98 7.04 5.11 -13.00
C SER A 98 6.99 4.47 -11.63
N SER A 99 7.42 3.20 -11.58
CA SER A 99 7.47 2.50 -10.30
C SER A 99 8.37 3.22 -9.30
N ASP A 100 9.48 3.78 -9.77
CA ASP A 100 10.36 4.55 -8.89
C ASP A 100 9.62 5.73 -8.28
N ALA A 101 8.80 6.42 -9.07
CA ALA A 101 8.07 7.57 -8.57
C ALA A 101 7.02 7.12 -7.55
N VAL A 102 6.34 6.01 -7.82
CA VAL A 102 5.37 5.49 -6.88
C VAL A 102 6.04 5.14 -5.56
N ILE A 103 7.17 4.44 -5.62
CA ILE A 103 7.89 4.06 -4.41
C ILE A 103 8.30 5.29 -3.62
N ARG A 104 8.82 6.29 -4.31
CA ARG A 104 9.27 7.51 -3.63
C ARG A 104 8.12 8.19 -2.93
N GLU A 105 6.96 8.28 -3.59
CA GLU A 105 5.81 8.93 -2.99
C GLU A 105 5.24 8.12 -1.83
N VAL A 106 5.25 6.80 -1.94
CA VAL A 106 4.79 5.95 -0.85
C VAL A 106 5.68 6.15 0.37
N MET A 107 6.98 6.18 0.16
CA MET A 107 7.89 6.36 1.28
C MET A 107 7.75 7.74 1.90
N ASN A 108 7.49 8.76 1.07
CA ASN A 108 7.23 10.09 1.61
C ASN A 108 5.96 10.10 2.45
N CYS A 109 4.93 9.40 2.00
CA CYS A 109 3.69 9.32 2.78
C CYS A 109 3.92 8.59 4.10
N TYR A 110 4.70 7.53 4.04
CA TYR A 110 4.96 6.76 5.25
C TYR A 110 5.70 7.59 6.28
N ASN A 111 6.73 8.30 5.84
CA ASN A 111 7.51 9.13 6.76
C ASN A 111 6.70 10.31 7.28
N ALA A 112 5.91 10.93 6.40
CA ALA A 112 5.07 12.04 6.81
C ALA A 112 3.97 11.58 7.75
N GLY A 113 3.48 10.36 7.53
CA GLY A 113 2.45 9.81 8.39
C GLY A 113 2.90 9.67 9.81
N GLU A 114 4.15 9.28 10.01
CA GLU A 114 4.67 9.20 11.34
C GLU A 114 4.64 10.55 12.04
N LYS A 115 4.97 11.59 11.31
CA LYS A 115 4.97 12.92 11.88
C LYS A 115 3.57 13.46 12.06
N LEU A 116 2.70 13.15 11.11
CA LEU A 116 1.34 13.66 11.17
C LEU A 116 0.48 12.96 12.19
N CYS A 117 0.96 11.87 12.70
CA CYS A 117 0.22 11.19 13.70
C CYS A 117 0.12 11.96 14.97
N PHE A 118 0.85 12.96 15.08
CA PHE A 118 0.75 13.75 16.23
C PHE A 118 -0.42 14.57 16.18
N PRO A 119 -1.00 14.67 17.06
CA PRO A 119 -2.12 15.36 16.96
C PRO A 119 -1.93 16.65 16.88
N ASN A 120 -1.97 16.79 16.49
CA ASN A 120 -1.97 17.74 16.18
C ASN A 120 -2.74 18.14 16.40
N GLY A 121 -2.77 18.00 16.68
CA GLY A 121 -3.40 18.02 16.82
C GLY A 121 -3.71 17.69 16.72
#